data_e76c512eb6cf53efdc8be6ba47de7f3b
#
_entry.id   e76c512eb6cf53efdc8be6ba47de7f3b
#
_cell.length_a   1.000
_cell.length_b   1.000
_cell.length_c   1.000
_cell.angle_alpha   90.00
_cell.angle_beta   90.00
_cell.angle_gamma   90.00
#
_symmetry.space_group_name_H-M   'P 1'
#
loop_
_entity.id
_entity.type
_entity.pdbx_description
1 polymer ?
#
loop_
_entity_poly.entity_id
_entity_poly.type
_entity_poly.pdbx_seq_one_letter_code
_entity_poly.pdbx_strand_id
1 'polypeptide(L)'
;MSSSGFVEPRLLPGGRLPPGQRLATGLRTVNYGRVPRIDIATWSLRIGGDSLDGEALSLSWADFTSLPQTVVRADHHCVSRYTTLDLSWSGV
;
A
#
# COMPACT_ATOMS: atom_id res chain seq x y z
N MET A 1 23.18 3.02 -14.11
CA MET A 1 22.52 2.98 -13.92
C MET A 1 21.50 3.53 -13.61
N SER A 2 21.17 3.38 -13.93
CA SER A 2 20.33 3.95 -13.72
C SER A 2 19.92 4.09 -12.80
N SER A 3 20.30 4.17 -12.98
CA SER A 3 20.29 4.66 -11.94
C SER A 3 19.08 4.76 -11.26
N SER A 4 18.90 4.89 -10.33
CA SER A 4 17.77 5.29 -9.55
C SER A 4 16.46 4.53 -9.77
N GLY A 5 16.46 3.42 -10.51
CA GLY A 5 15.26 2.60 -10.69
C GLY A 5 14.18 3.19 -11.57
N PHE A 6 14.49 4.21 -12.36
CA PHE A 6 13.54 4.75 -13.32
C PHE A 6 13.81 4.19 -14.71
N VAL A 7 12.74 4.01 -15.49
CA VAL A 7 12.80 3.56 -16.87
C VAL A 7 12.07 4.56 -17.77
N GLU A 8 12.30 4.42 -19.07
CA GLU A 8 11.76 5.34 -20.05
C GLU A 8 10.23 5.19 -20.20
N PRO A 9 9.42 6.21 -19.86
CA PRO A 9 7.96 6.07 -19.89
C PRO A 9 7.37 5.76 -21.24
N ARG A 10 7.99 6.24 -22.34
CA ARG A 10 7.48 6.02 -23.69
C ARG A 10 7.50 4.56 -24.12
N LEU A 11 8.22 3.71 -23.41
CA LEU A 11 8.26 2.29 -23.70
C LEU A 11 7.08 1.51 -23.10
N LEU A 12 6.22 2.20 -22.33
CA LEU A 12 5.10 1.55 -21.67
C LEU A 12 3.86 1.55 -22.56
N PRO A 13 3.20 0.40 -22.74
CA PRO A 13 1.96 0.35 -23.47
C PRO A 13 0.77 0.87 -22.67
N GLY A 14 -0.29 1.27 -23.37
CA GLY A 14 -1.59 1.49 -22.76
C GLY A 14 -1.76 2.65 -21.82
N GLY A 15 -0.81 3.58 -21.79
CA GLY A 15 -0.95 4.77 -20.95
C GLY A 15 -0.99 4.50 -19.46
N ARG A 16 -0.37 3.44 -19.01
CA ARG A 16 -0.33 3.07 -17.59
C ARG A 16 0.47 4.06 -16.73
N LEU A 17 1.21 4.95 -17.37
CA LEU A 17 1.94 6.01 -16.68
C LEU A 17 1.15 7.32 -16.82
N PRO A 18 0.50 7.79 -15.75
CA PRO A 18 -0.24 9.05 -15.80
C PRO A 18 0.67 10.24 -16.08
N PRO A 19 0.12 11.34 -16.62
CA PRO A 19 0.91 12.55 -16.85
C PRO A 19 1.56 13.06 -15.57
N GLY A 20 2.84 13.46 -15.68
CA GLY A 20 3.60 13.96 -14.53
C GLY A 20 4.21 12.91 -13.63
N GLN A 21 3.98 11.63 -13.89
CA GLN A 21 4.57 10.52 -13.14
C GLN A 21 5.84 10.03 -13.80
N ARG A 22 6.77 9.53 -12.99
CA ARG A 22 7.96 8.82 -13.44
C ARG A 22 7.87 7.36 -13.08
N LEU A 23 8.34 6.50 -13.97
CA LEU A 23 8.33 5.06 -13.68
C LEU A 23 9.47 4.72 -12.72
N ALA A 24 9.13 3.94 -11.69
CA ALA A 24 10.06 3.47 -10.66
C ALA A 24 9.97 1.95 -10.52
N THR A 25 10.96 1.34 -9.87
CA THR A 25 11.04 -0.11 -9.70
C THR A 25 10.63 -0.59 -8.30
N GLY A 26 10.23 0.27 -7.43
CA GLY A 26 9.85 -0.13 -6.08
C GLY A 26 9.08 0.97 -5.39
N LEU A 27 8.89 0.81 -4.10
CA LEU A 27 8.23 1.81 -3.29
C LEU A 27 9.27 2.58 -2.48
N ARG A 28 9.09 3.89 -2.41
CA ARG A 28 9.95 4.73 -1.57
C ARG A 28 9.50 4.61 -0.13
N THR A 29 10.47 4.53 0.77
CA THR A 29 10.20 4.60 2.20
C THR A 29 10.08 6.06 2.61
N VAL A 30 8.92 6.42 3.16
CA VAL A 30 8.65 7.78 3.63
C VAL A 30 8.12 7.69 5.05
N ASN A 31 8.70 8.47 5.96
CA ASN A 31 8.29 8.52 7.34
C ASN A 31 7.90 9.93 7.72
N TYR A 32 6.87 10.07 8.53
CA TYR A 32 6.54 11.31 9.20
C TYR A 32 6.87 11.14 10.67
N GLY A 33 7.99 11.75 11.10
CA GLY A 33 8.47 11.63 12.45
C GLY A 33 9.10 10.27 12.74
N ARG A 34 9.06 9.85 14.00
CA ARG A 34 9.65 8.60 14.44
C ARG A 34 8.78 7.42 14.01
N VAL A 35 9.43 6.37 13.53
CA VAL A 35 8.73 5.10 13.26
C VAL A 35 8.26 4.51 14.60
N PRO A 36 6.95 4.26 14.76
CA PRO A 36 6.43 3.74 16.02
C PRO A 36 6.89 2.32 16.27
N ARG A 37 7.10 2.00 17.54
CA ARG A 37 7.30 0.61 17.94
C ARG A 37 5.94 -0.01 18.22
N ILE A 38 5.63 -1.08 17.51
CA ILE A 38 4.35 -1.76 17.63
C ILE A 38 4.57 -3.12 18.27
N ASP A 39 3.86 -3.36 19.37
CA ASP A 39 3.82 -4.66 20.02
C ASP A 39 2.59 -5.41 19.52
N ILE A 40 2.82 -6.48 18.75
CA ILE A 40 1.71 -7.26 18.17
C ILE A 40 0.85 -7.91 19.27
N ALA A 41 1.41 -8.18 20.43
CA ALA A 41 0.64 -8.78 21.52
C ALA A 41 -0.48 -7.85 22.05
N THR A 42 -0.30 -6.54 21.90
CA THR A 42 -1.28 -5.55 22.36
C THR A 42 -1.89 -4.75 21.21
N TRP A 43 -1.47 -5.01 19.98
CA TRP A 43 -1.99 -4.32 18.82
C TRP A 43 -3.47 -4.63 18.62
N SER A 44 -4.24 -3.63 18.21
CA SER A 44 -5.62 -3.82 17.83
C SER A 44 -6.00 -2.86 16.70
N LEU A 45 -6.96 -3.30 15.89
CA LEU A 45 -7.61 -2.46 14.89
C LEU A 45 -9.04 -2.21 15.33
N ARG A 46 -9.39 -0.95 15.45
CA ARG A 46 -10.74 -0.57 15.79
C ARG A 46 -11.41 0.10 14.61
N ILE A 47 -12.58 -0.42 14.25
CA ILE A 47 -13.42 0.12 13.18
C ILE A 47 -14.69 0.63 13.83
N GLY A 48 -14.95 1.93 13.70
CA GLY A 48 -16.10 2.57 14.30
C GLY A 48 -16.81 3.48 13.30
N GLY A 49 -17.82 4.20 13.77
CA GLY A 49 -18.62 5.11 12.96
C GLY A 49 -19.91 4.48 12.48
N ASP A 50 -20.33 4.82 11.27
CA ASP A 50 -21.58 4.35 10.70
C ASP A 50 -21.45 2.93 10.16
N SER A 51 -21.56 1.95 11.05
CA SER A 51 -21.62 0.54 10.68
C SER A 51 -23.06 0.06 10.57
N LEU A 52 -23.26 -1.08 9.90
CA LEU A 52 -24.61 -1.62 9.67
C LEU A 52 -25.37 -1.92 10.96
N ASP A 53 -24.66 -2.36 11.99
CA ASP A 53 -25.25 -2.68 13.29
C ASP A 53 -25.07 -1.57 14.32
N GLY A 54 -24.41 -0.47 13.95
CA GLY A 54 -24.14 0.65 14.86
C GLY A 54 -23.07 0.38 15.90
N GLU A 55 -22.42 -0.77 15.86
CA GLU A 55 -21.41 -1.18 16.84
C GLU A 55 -20.01 -0.98 16.30
N ALA A 56 -19.07 -0.66 17.20
CA ALA A 56 -17.66 -0.63 16.85
C ALA A 56 -17.10 -2.05 16.88
N LEU A 57 -16.22 -2.33 15.91
CA LEU A 57 -15.52 -3.61 15.83
C LEU A 57 -14.07 -3.41 16.29
N SER A 58 -13.58 -4.33 17.11
CA SER A 58 -12.18 -4.33 17.53
C SER A 58 -11.58 -5.70 17.24
N LEU A 59 -10.44 -5.69 16.54
CA LEU A 59 -9.75 -6.92 16.14
C LEU A 59 -8.36 -6.91 16.76
N SER A 60 -7.99 -8.02 17.42
CA SER A 60 -6.61 -8.27 17.82
C SER A 60 -5.78 -8.65 16.59
N TRP A 61 -4.46 -8.73 16.75
CA TRP A 61 -3.60 -9.19 15.67
C TRP A 61 -3.99 -10.62 15.22
N ALA A 62 -4.29 -11.50 16.17
CA ALA A 62 -4.73 -12.85 15.85
C ALA A 62 -6.05 -12.87 15.08
N ASP A 63 -7.02 -12.06 15.51
CA ASP A 63 -8.30 -11.93 14.81
C ASP A 63 -8.10 -11.39 13.38
N PHE A 64 -7.30 -10.35 13.25
CA PHE A 64 -7.05 -9.70 11.96
C PHE A 64 -6.37 -10.66 10.98
N THR A 65 -5.33 -11.35 11.41
CA THR A 65 -4.59 -12.27 10.55
C THR A 65 -5.33 -13.57 10.23
N SER A 66 -6.40 -13.87 10.98
CA SER A 66 -7.26 -15.03 10.68
C SER A 66 -8.31 -14.74 9.62
N LEU A 67 -8.50 -13.49 9.24
CA LEU A 67 -9.41 -13.14 8.17
C LEU A 67 -8.93 -13.70 6.84
N PRO A 68 -9.86 -13.92 5.88
CA PRO A 68 -9.46 -14.42 4.56
C PRO A 68 -8.42 -13.52 3.93
N GLN A 69 -7.36 -14.13 3.40
CA GLN A 69 -6.28 -13.43 2.73
C GLN A 69 -6.54 -13.38 1.23
N THR A 70 -6.13 -12.29 0.61
CA THR A 70 -6.23 -12.14 -0.83
C THR A 70 -4.95 -11.57 -1.41
N VAL A 71 -4.74 -11.81 -2.69
CA VAL A 71 -3.63 -11.23 -3.45
C VAL A 71 -4.21 -10.44 -4.59
N VAL A 72 -3.77 -9.19 -4.72
CA VAL A 72 -4.21 -8.29 -5.80
C VAL A 72 -2.97 -7.80 -6.52
N ARG A 73 -3.01 -7.83 -7.85
CA ARG A 73 -1.97 -7.24 -8.67
C ARG A 73 -2.44 -5.86 -9.12
N ALA A 74 -1.69 -4.84 -8.74
CA ALA A 74 -2.08 -3.46 -9.04
C ALA A 74 -0.87 -2.54 -9.09
N ASP A 75 -1.01 -1.47 -9.87
CA ASP A 75 -0.01 -0.43 -9.96
C ASP A 75 -0.15 0.54 -8.79
N HIS A 76 0.94 1.21 -8.45
CA HIS A 76 0.96 2.24 -7.42
C HIS A 76 1.35 3.58 -8.04
N HIS A 77 0.50 4.58 -7.88
CA HIS A 77 0.75 5.95 -8.32
C HIS A 77 0.86 6.83 -7.08
N CYS A 78 2.06 7.30 -6.81
CA CYS A 78 2.32 8.08 -5.59
C CYS A 78 2.10 9.57 -5.83
N VAL A 79 1.68 10.28 -4.80
CA VAL A 79 1.58 11.75 -4.83
C VAL A 79 2.94 12.39 -5.06
N SER A 80 4.03 11.72 -4.72
CA SER A 80 5.39 12.19 -4.98
C SER A 80 5.84 11.98 -6.42
N ARG A 81 4.90 11.67 -7.33
CA ARG A 81 5.06 11.64 -8.79
C ARG A 81 5.89 10.48 -9.31
N TYR A 82 5.82 9.33 -8.65
CA TYR A 82 6.38 8.12 -9.23
C TYR A 82 5.29 7.03 -9.33
N THR A 83 5.48 6.14 -10.29
CA THR A 83 4.60 4.99 -10.52
C THR A 83 5.42 3.72 -10.46
N THR A 84 4.93 2.72 -9.75
CA THR A 84 5.48 1.38 -9.76
C THR A 84 4.42 0.42 -10.28
N LEU A 85 4.74 -0.29 -11.37
CA LEU A 85 3.81 -1.16 -12.04
C LEU A 85 3.87 -2.59 -11.50
N ASP A 86 2.75 -3.29 -11.64
CA ASP A 86 2.66 -4.74 -11.42
C ASP A 86 3.07 -5.18 -10.03
N LEU A 87 2.71 -4.39 -9.01
CA LEU A 87 2.94 -4.79 -7.64
C LEU A 87 1.96 -5.89 -7.23
N SER A 88 2.46 -6.85 -6.47
CA SER A 88 1.64 -7.86 -5.85
C SER A 88 1.33 -7.45 -4.41
N TRP A 89 0.07 -7.21 -4.13
CA TRP A 89 -0.42 -6.80 -2.82
C TRP A 89 -1.09 -7.98 -2.16
N SER A 90 -0.70 -8.30 -0.93
CA SER A 90 -1.35 -9.38 -0.20
C SER A 90 -1.79 -8.89 1.17
N GLY A 91 -2.90 -9.43 1.65
CA GLY A 91 -3.44 -9.07 2.95
C GLY A 91 -4.91 -9.45 3.08
N VAL A 92 -5.54 -8.88 4.06
CA VAL A 92 -6.96 -9.10 4.33
C VAL A 92 -7.83 -8.11 3.60
#